data_0b56120a5ea07c6930dcadb47a659f02
#
_entry.id   0b56120a5ea07c6930dcadb47a659f02
#
_cell.length_a   1.000
_cell.length_b   1.000
_cell.length_c   1.000
_cell.angle_alpha   90.00
_cell.angle_beta   90.00
_cell.angle_gamma   90.00
#
_symmetry.space_group_name_H-M   'P 1'
#
loop_
_entity.id
_entity.type
_entity.pdbx_description
1 polymer ?
#
loop_
_entity_poly.entity_id
_entity_poly.type
_entity_poly.pdbx_seq_one_letter_code
_entity_poly.pdbx_strand_id
1 'polypeptide(L)'
;MGMSTNIYRMKNGTLFGFLLCLVALWPSRVCAENSATNPAQMLQKLDESLTQKAQYEQQKLQRIAQLKAQLPRTFDRKRYALLRQLYKEYASYQYDSAYTYAQQMNQMALQLRSQDFHIEAQCAQVFCLLSAGLFHEGVATLQPIDIAHATAPYRKLYFTTAARLYYDLADYTHAAPYVGEYIAKGSVFTDSLLHYLPQNSDEWLYASAMQAMKWRHFTTSNRYFKQLLSRNHVDAHTRAIITSCMGWTKLFQHEKAAAICLLAQAAIYDNVSATRETTALCTLARLLYEQGDIQRATEYVRQSLQNANFYGARQRVIEVSGILPIIEQDRYRMVESQRNALASTAIIAVLFVIALLVFTYFIRRQMRKTKQAQAVIAQRKAELERINAQLREANTIKDEYIGQSFYANAEYINKVEKLYRTIDAKIATRQFADLRASLKEHQLMDERKSMFEDFDKTFLNLFPHFITRYNQLFDDAPTHEKTNTLTTEMRIFALIRLGINDSERIAKFLHYSIHTINTYKTRVKNKSKVDNDQFEAKIMEI
;
A
#
# COMPACT_ATOMS: atom_id res chain seq x y z
N MET A 1 59.01 -43.71 36.68
CA MET A 1 57.81 -43.87 37.49
C MET A 1 56.93 -42.70 37.13
N GLY A 2 55.96 -42.74 36.31
CA GLY A 2 54.90 -43.65 36.09
C GLY A 2 53.61 -42.85 36.30
N MET A 3 52.74 -42.87 35.33
CA MET A 3 51.36 -42.29 35.37
C MET A 3 51.28 -40.87 34.78
N SER A 4 50.44 -40.55 33.84
CA SER A 4 49.44 -41.31 33.12
C SER A 4 48.82 -40.35 32.11
N THR A 5 48.85 -40.71 30.90
CA THR A 5 48.01 -40.18 29.81
C THR A 5 46.61 -40.75 29.98
N ASN A 6 45.59 -39.92 30.25
CA ASN A 6 44.19 -40.18 29.87
C ASN A 6 43.21 -39.15 30.52
N ILE A 7 43.09 -37.96 30.01
CA ILE A 7 41.90 -37.09 30.23
C ILE A 7 41.73 -36.18 28.99
N TYR A 8 41.21 -36.71 27.90
CA TYR A 8 40.62 -35.86 26.84
C TYR A 8 39.71 -36.72 25.96
N ARG A 9 38.64 -37.25 26.56
CA ARG A 9 37.55 -37.77 25.73
C ARG A 9 36.29 -38.05 26.59
N MET A 10 35.64 -36.99 27.03
CA MET A 10 34.19 -37.03 27.45
C MET A 10 33.81 -35.66 27.99
N LYS A 11 33.33 -34.75 27.15
CA LYS A 11 32.56 -33.58 27.57
C LYS A 11 31.77 -32.87 26.47
N ASN A 12 31.50 -33.50 25.33
CA ASN A 12 30.65 -32.84 24.30
C ASN A 12 29.29 -33.55 24.06
N GLY A 13 28.94 -34.55 24.83
CA GLY A 13 27.67 -35.27 24.66
C GLY A 13 26.55 -34.85 25.62
N THR A 14 26.87 -34.17 26.72
CA THR A 14 25.89 -33.83 27.78
C THR A 14 25.32 -32.41 27.70
N LEU A 15 25.94 -31.51 26.94
CA LEU A 15 25.42 -30.17 26.78
C LEU A 15 24.30 -30.07 25.72
N PHE A 16 24.28 -30.97 24.74
CA PHE A 16 23.21 -31.01 23.72
C PHE A 16 21.92 -31.66 24.22
N GLY A 17 22.01 -32.56 25.19
CA GLY A 17 20.86 -33.18 25.83
C GLY A 17 20.10 -32.26 26.78
N PHE A 18 20.77 -31.30 27.41
CA PHE A 18 20.13 -30.36 28.35
C PHE A 18 19.42 -29.21 27.66
N LEU A 19 19.82 -28.85 26.46
CA LEU A 19 19.14 -27.78 25.68
C LEU A 19 17.84 -28.29 25.02
N LEU A 20 17.72 -29.60 24.74
CA LEU A 20 16.51 -30.20 24.17
C LEU A 20 15.44 -30.49 25.24
N CYS A 21 15.81 -30.68 26.52
CA CYS A 21 14.85 -30.87 27.60
C CYS A 21 14.25 -29.58 28.17
N LEU A 22 14.87 -28.41 27.94
CA LEU A 22 14.33 -27.12 28.39
C LEU A 22 13.26 -26.53 27.43
N VAL A 23 13.16 -27.07 26.22
CA VAL A 23 12.09 -26.68 25.26
C VAL A 23 10.80 -27.52 25.50
N ALA A 24 10.89 -28.65 26.20
CA ALA A 24 9.76 -29.55 26.44
C ALA A 24 8.94 -29.25 27.72
N LEU A 25 9.35 -28.24 28.53
CA LEU A 25 8.67 -27.85 29.77
C LEU A 25 8.05 -26.44 29.73
N TRP A 26 7.79 -25.92 28.53
CA TRP A 26 6.86 -24.80 28.45
C TRP A 26 5.45 -25.37 28.58
N PRO A 27 4.70 -25.02 29.62
CA PRO A 27 3.31 -25.44 29.68
C PRO A 27 2.62 -24.80 28.47
N SER A 28 2.15 -25.62 27.56
CA SER A 28 1.16 -25.26 26.58
C SER A 28 -0.05 -24.71 27.36
N ARG A 29 -0.04 -23.41 27.65
CA ARG A 29 -1.29 -22.74 27.94
C ARG A 29 -2.13 -22.88 26.68
N VAL A 30 -2.92 -23.95 26.65
CA VAL A 30 -4.15 -23.96 25.87
C VAL A 30 -5.00 -22.85 26.47
N CYS A 31 -4.75 -21.62 26.03
CA CYS A 31 -5.75 -20.58 26.12
C CYS A 31 -6.91 -21.12 25.27
N ALA A 32 -8.03 -21.41 25.93
CA ALA A 32 -9.31 -21.53 25.26
C ALA A 32 -9.44 -20.28 24.41
N GLU A 33 -9.28 -20.41 23.10
CA GLU A 33 -9.58 -19.37 22.12
C GLU A 33 -11.07 -19.08 22.20
N ASN A 34 -11.42 -18.08 23.02
CA ASN A 34 -12.49 -17.20 22.62
C ASN A 34 -12.08 -16.70 21.25
N SER A 35 -12.86 -16.95 20.24
CA SER A 35 -12.63 -16.60 18.83
C SER A 35 -12.61 -15.06 18.62
N ALA A 36 -11.66 -14.40 19.25
CA ALA A 36 -11.28 -13.04 18.93
C ALA A 36 -10.49 -13.11 17.62
N THR A 37 -11.10 -12.73 16.53
CA THR A 37 -10.51 -12.69 15.19
C THR A 37 -9.16 -11.97 15.30
N ASN A 38 -8.07 -12.65 14.94
CA ASN A 38 -6.72 -12.09 15.01
C ASN A 38 -6.63 -10.88 14.04
N PRO A 39 -6.21 -9.69 14.50
CA PRO A 39 -6.08 -8.52 13.63
C PRO A 39 -5.28 -8.78 12.35
N ALA A 40 -4.18 -9.53 12.43
CA ALA A 40 -3.36 -9.86 11.27
C ALA A 40 -4.12 -10.67 10.21
N GLN A 41 -4.93 -11.64 10.63
CA GLN A 41 -5.75 -12.43 9.71
C GLN A 41 -6.87 -11.59 9.08
N MET A 42 -7.45 -10.65 9.84
CA MET A 42 -8.50 -9.78 9.32
C MET A 42 -7.93 -8.77 8.33
N LEU A 43 -6.74 -8.24 8.59
CA LEU A 43 -6.03 -7.36 7.66
C LEU A 43 -5.64 -8.09 6.37
N GLN A 44 -5.21 -9.34 6.44
CA GLN A 44 -4.94 -10.16 5.26
C GLN A 44 -6.21 -10.34 4.40
N LYS A 45 -7.36 -10.65 5.03
CA LYS A 45 -8.64 -10.75 4.30
C LYS A 45 -9.03 -9.42 3.65
N LEU A 46 -8.72 -8.31 4.29
CA LEU A 46 -8.95 -6.99 3.69
C LEU A 46 -8.03 -6.78 2.48
N ASP A 47 -6.74 -7.10 2.59
CA ASP A 47 -5.80 -7.00 1.47
C ASP A 47 -6.29 -7.84 0.27
N GLU A 48 -6.75 -9.07 0.52
CA GLU A 48 -7.37 -9.94 -0.51
C GLU A 48 -8.64 -9.32 -1.11
N SER A 49 -9.53 -8.76 -0.27
CA SER A 49 -10.74 -8.08 -0.74
C SER A 49 -10.45 -6.86 -1.62
N LEU A 50 -9.39 -6.11 -1.30
CA LEU A 50 -8.96 -4.96 -2.10
C LEU A 50 -8.50 -5.36 -3.50
N THR A 51 -7.90 -6.53 -3.67
CA THR A 51 -7.53 -7.04 -5.01
C THR A 51 -8.75 -7.37 -5.86
N GLN A 52 -9.88 -7.73 -5.24
CA GLN A 52 -11.14 -8.10 -5.91
C GLN A 52 -12.07 -6.90 -6.16
N LYS A 53 -11.69 -5.70 -5.74
CA LYS A 53 -12.52 -4.50 -5.80
C LYS A 53 -13.10 -4.22 -7.18
N ALA A 54 -12.28 -4.36 -8.23
CA ALA A 54 -12.71 -4.14 -9.61
C ALA A 54 -13.86 -5.07 -10.03
N GLN A 55 -13.88 -6.30 -9.53
CA GLN A 55 -14.93 -7.27 -9.80
C GLN A 55 -16.27 -6.84 -9.15
N TYR A 56 -16.25 -6.40 -7.90
CA TYR A 56 -17.46 -5.91 -7.22
C TYR A 56 -18.02 -4.67 -7.90
N GLU A 57 -17.15 -3.76 -8.32
CA GLU A 57 -17.54 -2.56 -9.07
C GLU A 57 -18.17 -2.91 -10.43
N GLN A 58 -17.59 -3.84 -11.14
CA GLN A 58 -18.14 -4.31 -12.42
C GLN A 58 -19.54 -4.88 -12.26
N GLN A 59 -19.80 -5.67 -11.22
CA GLN A 59 -21.13 -6.19 -10.92
C GLN A 59 -22.13 -5.06 -10.64
N LYS A 60 -21.73 -4.03 -9.87
CA LYS A 60 -22.57 -2.86 -9.63
C LYS A 60 -22.88 -2.09 -10.90
N LEU A 61 -21.86 -1.84 -11.73
CA LEU A 61 -22.04 -1.14 -13.01
C LEU A 61 -22.95 -1.91 -13.97
N GLN A 62 -22.89 -3.25 -13.98
CA GLN A 62 -23.82 -4.07 -14.76
C GLN A 62 -25.28 -3.91 -14.30
N ARG A 63 -25.53 -3.93 -12.97
CA ARG A 63 -26.88 -3.67 -12.43
C ARG A 63 -27.39 -2.28 -12.82
N ILE A 64 -26.53 -1.25 -12.69
CA ILE A 64 -26.85 0.12 -13.09
C ILE A 64 -27.18 0.20 -14.59
N ALA A 65 -26.40 -0.46 -15.44
CA ALA A 65 -26.65 -0.48 -16.88
C ALA A 65 -27.99 -1.13 -17.23
N GLN A 66 -28.32 -2.24 -16.57
CA GLN A 66 -29.62 -2.91 -16.73
C GLN A 66 -30.80 -2.01 -16.33
N LEU A 67 -30.68 -1.28 -15.21
CA LEU A 67 -31.70 -0.34 -14.77
C LEU A 67 -31.84 0.84 -15.76
N LYS A 68 -30.73 1.41 -16.22
CA LYS A 68 -30.73 2.50 -17.22
C LYS A 68 -31.40 2.08 -18.53
N ALA A 69 -31.17 0.87 -18.99
CA ALA A 69 -31.76 0.36 -20.22
C ALA A 69 -33.31 0.27 -20.17
N GLN A 70 -33.89 0.20 -18.99
CA GLN A 70 -35.35 0.16 -18.79
C GLN A 70 -35.96 1.56 -18.76
N LEU A 71 -35.18 2.62 -18.46
CA LEU A 71 -35.70 3.97 -18.23
C LEU A 71 -36.50 4.57 -19.42
N PRO A 72 -36.08 4.41 -20.68
CA PRO A 72 -36.82 4.96 -21.82
C PRO A 72 -38.18 4.32 -22.04
N ARG A 73 -38.41 3.14 -21.50
CA ARG A 73 -39.63 2.34 -21.69
C ARG A 73 -40.58 2.40 -20.52
N THR A 74 -40.31 3.28 -19.54
CA THR A 74 -41.11 3.37 -18.30
C THR A 74 -41.70 4.76 -18.13
N PHE A 75 -42.92 4.81 -17.58
CA PHE A 75 -43.70 6.04 -17.37
C PHE A 75 -44.33 6.05 -15.96
N ASP A 76 -44.72 7.20 -15.51
CA ASP A 76 -45.48 7.42 -14.27
C ASP A 76 -44.78 6.81 -13.02
N ARG A 77 -45.54 6.14 -12.18
CA ARG A 77 -45.07 5.53 -10.94
C ARG A 77 -43.99 4.47 -11.18
N LYS A 78 -44.05 3.76 -12.31
CA LYS A 78 -43.02 2.77 -12.66
C LYS A 78 -41.68 3.47 -12.94
N ARG A 79 -41.71 4.60 -13.63
CA ARG A 79 -40.49 5.42 -13.87
C ARG A 79 -39.94 5.95 -12.57
N TYR A 80 -40.77 6.45 -11.66
CA TYR A 80 -40.34 6.88 -10.33
C TYR A 80 -39.64 5.74 -9.57
N ALA A 81 -40.25 4.55 -9.55
CA ALA A 81 -39.65 3.39 -8.89
C ALA A 81 -38.29 3.02 -9.47
N LEU A 82 -38.10 3.16 -10.77
CA LEU A 82 -36.82 2.89 -11.44
C LEU A 82 -35.76 3.96 -11.14
N LEU A 83 -36.18 5.25 -11.14
CA LEU A 83 -35.30 6.36 -10.71
C LEU A 83 -34.82 6.16 -9.26
N ARG A 84 -35.74 5.73 -8.37
CA ARG A 84 -35.40 5.37 -6.99
C ARG A 84 -34.38 4.24 -6.89
N GLN A 85 -34.50 3.20 -7.73
CA GLN A 85 -33.54 2.11 -7.76
C GLN A 85 -32.17 2.61 -8.25
N LEU A 86 -32.12 3.44 -9.29
CA LEU A 86 -30.89 4.06 -9.78
C LEU A 86 -30.26 4.97 -8.73
N TYR A 87 -31.07 5.78 -8.05
CA TYR A 87 -30.60 6.57 -6.92
C TYR A 87 -29.95 5.67 -5.85
N LYS A 88 -30.60 4.58 -5.44
CA LYS A 88 -30.08 3.66 -4.43
C LYS A 88 -28.74 3.03 -4.83
N GLU A 89 -28.58 2.65 -6.10
CA GLU A 89 -27.30 2.12 -6.60
C GLU A 89 -26.19 3.18 -6.56
N TYR A 90 -26.50 4.45 -6.81
CA TYR A 90 -25.52 5.53 -6.82
C TYR A 90 -25.29 6.18 -5.45
N ALA A 91 -26.23 6.09 -4.52
CA ALA A 91 -26.23 6.84 -3.26
C ALA A 91 -24.94 6.72 -2.44
N SER A 92 -24.36 5.53 -2.39
CA SER A 92 -23.07 5.28 -1.72
C SER A 92 -21.89 5.08 -2.69
N TYR A 93 -22.12 5.26 -4.00
CA TYR A 93 -21.13 4.99 -5.03
C TYR A 93 -20.61 6.26 -5.70
N GLN A 94 -21.49 7.17 -6.15
CA GLN A 94 -21.12 8.42 -6.85
C GLN A 94 -22.13 9.54 -6.60
N TYR A 95 -21.69 10.63 -6.00
CA TYR A 95 -22.54 11.77 -5.60
C TYR A 95 -23.29 12.41 -6.78
N ASP A 96 -22.57 12.81 -7.85
CA ASP A 96 -23.19 13.55 -8.96
C ASP A 96 -24.34 12.77 -9.61
N SER A 97 -24.13 11.47 -9.83
CA SER A 97 -25.16 10.60 -10.37
C SER A 97 -26.32 10.40 -9.38
N ALA A 98 -26.02 10.18 -8.10
CA ALA A 98 -27.05 10.03 -7.06
C ALA A 98 -27.92 11.27 -6.96
N TYR A 99 -27.29 12.46 -6.90
CA TYR A 99 -28.00 13.74 -6.82
C TYR A 99 -28.83 14.01 -8.06
N THR A 100 -28.32 13.72 -9.26
CA THR A 100 -29.05 13.81 -10.52
C THR A 100 -30.33 12.96 -10.50
N TYR A 101 -30.24 11.70 -10.04
CA TYR A 101 -31.42 10.84 -9.95
C TYR A 101 -32.37 11.31 -8.85
N ALA A 102 -31.88 11.80 -7.72
CA ALA A 102 -32.73 12.41 -6.69
C ALA A 102 -33.48 13.65 -7.21
N GLN A 103 -32.85 14.48 -8.02
CA GLN A 103 -33.53 15.60 -8.69
C GLN A 103 -34.58 15.13 -9.68
N GLN A 104 -34.30 14.10 -10.49
CA GLN A 104 -35.29 13.52 -11.40
C GLN A 104 -36.47 12.89 -10.65
N MET A 105 -36.21 12.23 -9.50
CA MET A 105 -37.25 11.75 -8.60
C MET A 105 -38.14 12.93 -8.12
N ASN A 106 -37.54 14.05 -7.73
CA ASN A 106 -38.25 15.22 -7.26
C ASN A 106 -39.16 15.82 -8.34
N GLN A 107 -38.64 15.99 -9.56
CA GLN A 107 -39.41 16.45 -10.70
C GLN A 107 -40.59 15.52 -11.02
N MET A 108 -40.33 14.21 -10.99
CA MET A 108 -41.36 13.20 -11.24
C MET A 108 -42.45 13.17 -10.14
N ALA A 109 -42.04 13.34 -8.87
CA ALA A 109 -42.96 13.41 -7.74
C ALA A 109 -43.93 14.60 -7.87
N LEU A 110 -43.45 15.77 -8.33
CA LEU A 110 -44.27 16.94 -8.62
C LEU A 110 -45.26 16.67 -9.77
N GLN A 111 -44.81 16.01 -10.85
CA GLN A 111 -45.67 15.63 -11.96
C GLN A 111 -46.78 14.66 -11.52
N LEU A 112 -46.41 13.71 -10.66
CA LEU A 112 -47.36 12.74 -10.09
C LEU A 112 -48.25 13.33 -8.98
N ARG A 113 -48.02 14.58 -8.58
CA ARG A 113 -48.73 15.25 -7.47
C ARG A 113 -48.74 14.41 -6.18
N SER A 114 -47.67 13.71 -5.90
CA SER A 114 -47.53 12.84 -4.73
C SER A 114 -46.64 13.49 -3.69
N GLN A 115 -47.22 13.93 -2.58
CA GLN A 115 -46.48 14.49 -1.45
C GLN A 115 -45.48 13.47 -0.88
N ASP A 116 -45.89 12.22 -0.73
CA ASP A 116 -45.06 11.14 -0.22
C ASP A 116 -43.80 10.96 -1.08
N PHE A 117 -43.96 10.91 -2.41
CA PHE A 117 -42.80 10.80 -3.32
C PHE A 117 -41.93 12.05 -3.32
N HIS A 118 -42.53 13.22 -3.14
CA HIS A 118 -41.79 14.47 -3.03
C HIS A 118 -40.92 14.48 -1.78
N ILE A 119 -41.44 14.05 -0.63
CA ILE A 119 -40.68 13.88 0.61
C ILE A 119 -39.51 12.88 0.40
N GLU A 120 -39.79 11.74 -0.24
CA GLU A 120 -38.75 10.75 -0.53
C GLU A 120 -37.62 11.35 -1.37
N ALA A 121 -37.96 12.08 -2.42
CA ALA A 121 -36.98 12.70 -3.30
C ALA A 121 -36.17 13.79 -2.59
N GLN A 122 -36.78 14.61 -1.75
CA GLN A 122 -36.09 15.62 -0.96
C GLN A 122 -35.19 14.97 0.09
N CYS A 123 -35.62 13.92 0.79
CA CYS A 123 -34.75 13.14 1.69
C CYS A 123 -33.56 12.52 0.94
N ALA A 124 -33.76 12.05 -0.30
CA ALA A 124 -32.68 11.55 -1.14
C ALA A 124 -31.67 12.65 -1.50
N GLN A 125 -32.13 13.86 -1.78
CA GLN A 125 -31.25 15.03 -2.01
C GLN A 125 -30.46 15.39 -0.75
N VAL A 126 -31.11 15.45 0.42
CA VAL A 126 -30.46 15.68 1.71
C VAL A 126 -29.37 14.63 1.97
N PHE A 127 -29.69 13.35 1.72
CA PHE A 127 -28.71 12.27 1.86
C PHE A 127 -27.48 12.49 0.97
N CYS A 128 -27.65 12.85 -0.29
CA CYS A 128 -26.54 13.15 -1.19
C CYS A 128 -25.71 14.34 -0.67
N LEU A 129 -26.37 15.42 -0.25
CA LEU A 129 -25.71 16.64 0.22
C LEU A 129 -24.86 16.37 1.49
N LEU A 130 -25.42 15.68 2.47
CA LEU A 130 -24.66 15.34 3.68
C LEU A 130 -23.48 14.42 3.40
N SER A 131 -23.66 13.44 2.52
CA SER A 131 -22.58 12.51 2.14
C SER A 131 -21.47 13.17 1.33
N ALA A 132 -21.78 14.27 0.62
CA ALA A 132 -20.78 15.11 -0.07
C ALA A 132 -20.12 16.13 0.86
N GLY A 133 -20.59 16.29 2.12
CA GLY A 133 -20.13 17.30 3.06
C GLY A 133 -20.75 18.69 2.85
N LEU A 134 -21.85 18.79 2.11
CA LEU A 134 -22.62 20.02 1.88
C LEU A 134 -23.72 20.15 2.94
N PHE A 135 -23.30 20.29 4.19
CA PHE A 135 -24.21 20.25 5.34
C PHE A 135 -25.16 21.44 5.40
N HIS A 136 -24.70 22.64 5.00
CA HIS A 136 -25.55 23.83 4.97
C HIS A 136 -26.72 23.65 4.01
N GLU A 137 -26.43 23.19 2.80
CA GLU A 137 -27.41 22.89 1.76
C GLU A 137 -28.32 21.73 2.18
N GLY A 138 -27.76 20.74 2.89
CA GLY A 138 -28.51 19.63 3.48
C GLY A 138 -29.56 20.11 4.47
N VAL A 139 -29.18 21.01 5.41
CA VAL A 139 -30.11 21.62 6.37
C VAL A 139 -31.15 22.49 5.67
N ALA A 140 -30.73 23.33 4.72
CA ALA A 140 -31.63 24.19 3.94
C ALA A 140 -32.66 23.38 3.12
N THR A 141 -32.27 22.20 2.63
CA THR A 141 -33.17 21.29 1.90
C THR A 141 -34.11 20.53 2.85
N LEU A 142 -33.67 20.17 4.07
CA LEU A 142 -34.45 19.43 5.04
C LEU A 142 -35.53 20.28 5.70
N GLN A 143 -35.21 21.52 6.07
CA GLN A 143 -36.11 22.39 6.86
C GLN A 143 -37.50 22.64 6.24
N PRO A 144 -37.65 22.85 4.93
CA PRO A 144 -38.97 23.13 4.34
C PRO A 144 -39.81 21.89 4.09
N ILE A 145 -39.34 20.68 4.43
CA ILE A 145 -40.08 19.44 4.16
C ILE A 145 -41.27 19.36 5.13
N ASP A 146 -42.50 19.50 4.58
CA ASP A 146 -43.73 19.32 5.35
C ASP A 146 -44.13 17.83 5.38
N ILE A 147 -44.21 17.26 6.59
CA ILE A 147 -44.59 15.86 6.83
C ILE A 147 -45.99 15.71 7.47
N ALA A 148 -46.75 16.82 7.62
CA ALA A 148 -48.01 16.79 8.34
C ALA A 148 -49.01 15.76 7.76
N HIS A 149 -49.07 15.68 6.44
CA HIS A 149 -49.97 14.76 5.71
C HIS A 149 -49.24 13.53 5.12
N ALA A 150 -47.94 13.34 5.43
CA ALA A 150 -47.20 12.19 4.95
C ALA A 150 -47.68 10.87 5.55
N THR A 151 -47.62 9.81 4.76
CA THR A 151 -47.88 8.46 5.30
C THR A 151 -46.73 7.97 6.18
N ALA A 152 -46.99 7.02 7.07
CA ALA A 152 -46.02 6.55 8.07
C ALA A 152 -44.66 6.14 7.49
N PRO A 153 -44.56 5.46 6.33
CA PRO A 153 -43.26 5.13 5.74
C PRO A 153 -42.38 6.36 5.40
N TYR A 154 -43.00 7.44 4.92
CA TYR A 154 -42.26 8.65 4.52
C TYR A 154 -41.98 9.56 5.70
N ARG A 155 -42.82 9.54 6.77
CA ARG A 155 -42.44 10.14 8.06
C ARG A 155 -41.22 9.48 8.66
N LYS A 156 -41.17 8.14 8.66
CA LYS A 156 -39.99 7.39 9.12
C LYS A 156 -38.76 7.77 8.33
N LEU A 157 -38.85 7.85 7.00
CA LEU A 157 -37.74 8.24 6.13
C LEU A 157 -37.23 9.65 6.45
N TYR A 158 -38.15 10.61 6.64
CA TYR A 158 -37.79 11.97 7.04
C TYR A 158 -37.01 11.99 8.36
N PHE A 159 -37.54 11.35 9.40
CA PHE A 159 -36.89 11.31 10.71
C PHE A 159 -35.56 10.61 10.66
N THR A 160 -35.43 9.54 9.91
CA THR A 160 -34.14 8.85 9.68
C THR A 160 -33.13 9.78 9.02
N THR A 161 -33.52 10.49 7.98
CA THR A 161 -32.67 11.41 7.22
C THR A 161 -32.26 12.61 8.09
N ALA A 162 -33.21 13.18 8.83
CA ALA A 162 -32.94 14.30 9.73
C ALA A 162 -32.01 13.92 10.88
N ALA A 163 -32.25 12.77 11.52
CA ALA A 163 -31.37 12.26 12.57
C ALA A 163 -29.94 12.06 12.05
N ARG A 164 -29.78 11.42 10.89
CA ARG A 164 -28.48 11.22 10.27
C ARG A 164 -27.78 12.56 9.97
N LEU A 165 -28.47 13.52 9.35
CA LEU A 165 -27.89 14.83 9.03
C LEU A 165 -27.32 15.51 10.28
N TYR A 166 -28.06 15.54 11.39
CA TYR A 166 -27.58 16.18 12.60
C TYR A 166 -26.47 15.39 13.32
N TYR A 167 -26.49 14.06 13.26
CA TYR A 167 -25.41 13.25 13.78
C TYR A 167 -24.11 13.40 12.95
N ASP A 168 -24.22 13.47 11.64
CA ASP A 168 -23.05 13.70 10.75
C ASP A 168 -22.52 15.13 10.92
N LEU A 169 -23.40 16.13 11.16
CA LEU A 169 -23.01 17.50 11.54
C LEU A 169 -22.23 17.53 12.85
N ALA A 170 -22.67 16.77 13.86
CA ALA A 170 -21.97 16.67 15.13
C ALA A 170 -20.56 16.07 14.94
N ASP A 171 -20.45 15.02 14.11
CA ASP A 171 -19.16 14.40 13.78
C ASP A 171 -18.23 15.35 13.00
N TYR A 172 -18.79 16.20 12.15
CA TYR A 172 -18.01 17.16 11.37
C TYR A 172 -17.52 18.35 12.19
N THR A 173 -18.38 18.88 13.07
CA THR A 173 -18.13 20.16 13.73
C THR A 173 -17.02 20.09 14.76
N HIS A 174 -16.90 19.00 15.51
CA HIS A 174 -15.90 18.75 16.58
C HIS A 174 -15.76 19.88 17.63
N ALA A 175 -16.61 20.92 17.61
CA ALA A 175 -16.51 22.10 18.44
C ALA A 175 -17.69 22.22 19.43
N ALA A 176 -17.38 22.47 20.70
CA ALA A 176 -18.39 22.84 21.69
C ALA A 176 -18.86 24.29 21.43
N PRO A 177 -20.16 24.63 21.68
CA PRO A 177 -21.21 23.75 22.20
C PRO A 177 -21.94 22.96 21.11
N TYR A 178 -21.68 23.23 19.84
CA TYR A 178 -22.46 22.76 18.67
C TYR A 178 -22.57 21.24 18.57
N VAL A 179 -21.50 20.50 18.92
CA VAL A 179 -21.55 19.02 18.93
C VAL A 179 -22.71 18.52 19.79
N GLY A 180 -22.84 19.03 21.01
CA GLY A 180 -23.93 18.66 21.92
C GLY A 180 -25.31 19.04 21.38
N GLU A 181 -25.44 20.23 20.83
CA GLU A 181 -26.68 20.72 20.22
C GLU A 181 -27.12 19.85 19.04
N TYR A 182 -26.18 19.46 18.17
CA TYR A 182 -26.50 18.60 17.02
C TYR A 182 -26.83 17.17 17.44
N ILE A 183 -26.11 16.61 18.44
CA ILE A 183 -26.48 15.31 19.00
C ILE A 183 -27.90 15.36 19.60
N ALA A 184 -28.22 16.40 20.35
CA ALA A 184 -29.55 16.56 20.93
C ALA A 184 -30.64 16.68 19.84
N LYS A 185 -30.43 17.49 18.80
CA LYS A 185 -31.36 17.59 17.66
C LYS A 185 -31.53 16.27 16.95
N GLY A 186 -30.43 15.55 16.64
CA GLY A 186 -30.46 14.22 16.04
C GLY A 186 -31.25 13.23 16.91
N SER A 187 -31.10 13.32 18.23
CA SER A 187 -31.83 12.46 19.18
C SER A 187 -33.33 12.74 19.20
N VAL A 188 -33.76 13.98 19.12
CA VAL A 188 -35.20 14.33 19.01
C VAL A 188 -35.83 13.68 17.76
N PHE A 189 -35.12 13.72 16.62
CA PHE A 189 -35.58 13.04 15.40
C PHE A 189 -35.56 11.52 15.54
N THR A 190 -34.55 10.97 16.24
CA THR A 190 -34.49 9.52 16.51
C THR A 190 -35.65 9.09 17.43
N ASP A 191 -35.95 9.85 18.48
CA ASP A 191 -37.08 9.54 19.37
C ASP A 191 -38.42 9.58 18.61
N SER A 192 -38.59 10.57 17.72
CA SER A 192 -39.75 10.63 16.82
C SER A 192 -39.79 9.41 15.90
N LEU A 193 -38.67 8.97 15.34
CA LEU A 193 -38.59 7.76 14.51
C LEU A 193 -38.96 6.51 15.29
N LEU A 194 -38.41 6.32 16.50
CA LEU A 194 -38.65 5.14 17.34
C LEU A 194 -40.14 4.97 17.70
N HIS A 195 -40.90 6.06 17.77
CA HIS A 195 -42.35 6.00 17.97
C HIS A 195 -43.10 5.28 16.84
N TYR A 196 -42.59 5.33 15.60
CA TYR A 196 -43.18 4.68 14.43
C TYR A 196 -42.61 3.26 14.16
N LEU A 197 -41.63 2.81 14.91
CA LEU A 197 -40.97 1.54 14.66
C LEU A 197 -41.42 0.46 15.65
N PRO A 198 -41.72 -0.76 15.20
CA PRO A 198 -41.92 -1.89 16.11
C PRO A 198 -40.64 -2.14 16.95
N GLN A 199 -40.81 -2.28 18.24
CA GLN A 199 -39.72 -2.58 19.15
C GLN A 199 -38.95 -3.83 18.69
N ASN A 200 -37.62 -3.80 18.75
CA ASN A 200 -36.74 -4.86 18.27
C ASN A 200 -36.77 -5.14 16.75
N SER A 201 -37.45 -4.32 15.93
CA SER A 201 -37.27 -4.39 14.47
C SER A 201 -35.81 -4.00 14.10
N ASP A 202 -35.37 -4.31 12.87
CA ASP A 202 -34.01 -3.95 12.40
C ASP A 202 -33.80 -2.44 12.44
N GLU A 203 -34.77 -1.70 11.96
CA GLU A 203 -34.75 -0.24 11.94
C GLU A 203 -34.71 0.32 13.37
N TRP A 204 -35.51 -0.27 14.30
CA TRP A 204 -35.50 0.13 15.71
C TRP A 204 -34.14 -0.13 16.38
N LEU A 205 -33.58 -1.34 16.18
CA LEU A 205 -32.26 -1.69 16.73
C LEU A 205 -31.17 -0.76 16.19
N TYR A 206 -31.21 -0.48 14.89
CA TYR A 206 -30.24 0.40 14.25
C TYR A 206 -30.32 1.83 14.81
N ALA A 207 -31.54 2.43 14.83
CA ALA A 207 -31.75 3.78 15.31
C ALA A 207 -31.36 3.94 16.79
N SER A 208 -31.79 2.99 17.64
CA SER A 208 -31.45 2.97 19.08
C SER A 208 -29.95 2.79 19.31
N ALA A 209 -29.27 1.95 18.51
CA ALA A 209 -27.82 1.75 18.60
C ALA A 209 -27.05 3.02 18.23
N MET A 210 -27.47 3.69 17.15
CA MET A 210 -26.85 4.96 16.70
C MET A 210 -27.02 6.06 17.75
N GLN A 211 -28.23 6.24 18.30
CA GLN A 211 -28.48 7.21 19.37
C GLN A 211 -27.63 6.92 20.60
N ALA A 212 -27.61 5.68 21.06
CA ALA A 212 -26.80 5.28 22.21
C ALA A 212 -25.31 5.52 21.95
N MET A 213 -24.81 5.30 20.72
CA MET A 213 -23.42 5.59 20.34
C MET A 213 -23.12 7.09 20.45
N LYS A 214 -23.98 7.96 19.96
CA LYS A 214 -23.81 9.42 20.01
C LYS A 214 -23.75 9.95 21.44
N TRP A 215 -24.56 9.39 22.33
CA TRP A 215 -24.54 9.68 23.76
C TRP A 215 -23.44 8.92 24.54
N ARG A 216 -22.53 8.24 23.83
CA ARG A 216 -21.42 7.44 24.41
C ARG A 216 -21.88 6.29 25.32
N HIS A 217 -23.09 5.83 25.19
CA HIS A 217 -23.58 4.62 25.85
C HIS A 217 -23.13 3.36 25.07
N PHE A 218 -21.81 3.18 24.96
CA PHE A 218 -21.20 2.19 24.05
C PHE A 218 -21.62 0.76 24.30
N THR A 219 -21.82 0.37 25.57
CA THR A 219 -22.28 -0.99 25.91
C THR A 219 -23.66 -1.26 25.33
N THR A 220 -24.59 -0.34 25.49
CA THR A 220 -25.96 -0.44 24.94
C THR A 220 -25.93 -0.43 23.43
N SER A 221 -25.20 0.48 22.81
CA SER A 221 -25.03 0.58 21.37
C SER A 221 -24.52 -0.75 20.79
N ASN A 222 -23.41 -1.27 21.32
CA ASN A 222 -22.79 -2.52 20.85
C ASN A 222 -23.72 -3.74 21.06
N ARG A 223 -24.55 -3.75 22.09
CA ARG A 223 -25.55 -4.81 22.31
C ARG A 223 -26.58 -4.83 21.17
N TYR A 224 -27.14 -3.67 20.82
CA TYR A 224 -28.11 -3.55 19.74
C TYR A 224 -27.49 -3.86 18.37
N PHE A 225 -26.30 -3.38 18.09
CA PHE A 225 -25.57 -3.68 16.86
C PHE A 225 -25.27 -5.18 16.73
N LYS A 226 -24.81 -5.85 17.79
CA LYS A 226 -24.58 -7.31 17.79
C LYS A 226 -25.87 -8.08 17.52
N GLN A 227 -26.97 -7.67 18.15
CA GLN A 227 -28.28 -8.28 17.93
C GLN A 227 -28.72 -8.13 16.46
N LEU A 228 -28.48 -6.96 15.85
CA LEU A 228 -28.78 -6.73 14.43
C LEU A 228 -27.86 -7.54 13.51
N LEU A 229 -26.56 -7.59 13.78
CA LEU A 229 -25.59 -8.37 12.99
C LEU A 229 -25.83 -9.89 13.04
N SER A 230 -26.46 -10.40 14.10
CA SER A 230 -26.85 -11.82 14.20
C SER A 230 -27.95 -12.23 13.23
N ARG A 231 -28.63 -11.26 12.59
CA ARG A 231 -29.68 -11.51 11.61
C ARG A 231 -29.09 -11.76 10.22
N ASN A 232 -29.46 -12.87 9.60
CA ASN A 232 -28.86 -13.31 8.32
C ASN A 232 -29.23 -12.42 7.12
N HIS A 233 -30.33 -11.68 7.18
CA HIS A 233 -30.85 -10.87 6.07
C HIS A 233 -30.25 -9.46 6.00
N VAL A 234 -29.39 -9.07 6.92
CA VAL A 234 -28.70 -7.77 6.89
C VAL A 234 -27.71 -7.74 5.71
N ASP A 235 -27.89 -6.77 4.81
CA ASP A 235 -27.06 -6.61 3.63
C ASP A 235 -25.62 -6.14 3.94
N ALA A 236 -24.70 -6.28 2.97
CA ALA A 236 -23.29 -5.97 3.16
C ALA A 236 -23.06 -4.48 3.51
N HIS A 237 -23.80 -3.55 2.89
CA HIS A 237 -23.64 -2.13 3.16
C HIS A 237 -24.04 -1.78 4.61
N THR A 238 -25.18 -2.29 5.07
CA THR A 238 -25.61 -2.12 6.47
C THR A 238 -24.62 -2.76 7.44
N ARG A 239 -24.09 -3.96 7.12
CA ARG A 239 -23.02 -4.60 7.92
C ARG A 239 -21.77 -3.73 8.00
N ALA A 240 -21.36 -3.09 6.90
CA ALA A 240 -20.21 -2.18 6.88
C ALA A 240 -20.41 -1.01 7.85
N ILE A 241 -21.56 -0.35 7.81
CA ILE A 241 -21.89 0.76 8.70
C ILE A 241 -21.84 0.31 10.17
N ILE A 242 -22.52 -0.79 10.50
CA ILE A 242 -22.59 -1.30 11.87
C ILE A 242 -21.18 -1.66 12.40
N THR A 243 -20.41 -2.41 11.62
CA THR A 243 -19.06 -2.83 12.06
C THR A 243 -18.11 -1.63 12.15
N SER A 244 -18.25 -0.62 11.28
CA SER A 244 -17.52 0.65 11.38
C SER A 244 -17.88 1.38 12.68
N CYS A 245 -19.17 1.54 13.00
CA CYS A 245 -19.63 2.15 14.24
C CYS A 245 -19.12 1.41 15.49
N MET A 246 -19.19 0.08 15.49
CA MET A 246 -18.63 -0.74 16.57
C MET A 246 -17.11 -0.58 16.68
N GLY A 247 -16.39 -0.47 15.56
CA GLY A 247 -14.96 -0.17 15.53
C GLY A 247 -14.64 1.16 16.19
N TRP A 248 -15.42 2.21 15.90
CA TRP A 248 -15.31 3.51 16.57
C TRP A 248 -15.59 3.43 18.07
N THR A 249 -16.62 2.68 18.51
CA THR A 249 -16.89 2.51 19.95
C THR A 249 -15.72 1.83 20.65
N LYS A 250 -15.06 0.86 19.99
CA LYS A 250 -13.87 0.18 20.52
C LYS A 250 -12.65 1.10 20.61
N LEU A 251 -12.50 2.04 19.66
CA LEU A 251 -11.48 3.08 19.73
C LEU A 251 -11.65 3.96 20.97
N PHE A 252 -12.87 4.44 21.21
CA PHE A 252 -13.16 5.24 22.41
C PHE A 252 -12.98 4.46 23.72
N GLN A 253 -13.09 3.15 23.68
CA GLN A 253 -12.80 2.26 24.80
C GLN A 253 -11.31 1.88 24.91
N HIS A 254 -10.44 2.42 24.04
CA HIS A 254 -9.01 2.09 23.95
C HIS A 254 -8.70 0.64 23.59
N GLU A 255 -9.66 -0.11 23.05
CA GLU A 255 -9.52 -1.49 22.60
C GLU A 255 -9.02 -1.54 21.13
N LYS A 256 -7.79 -1.10 20.88
CA LYS A 256 -7.24 -0.92 19.53
C LYS A 256 -7.30 -2.18 18.67
N ALA A 257 -6.97 -3.37 19.21
CA ALA A 257 -6.97 -4.62 18.46
C ALA A 257 -8.39 -4.99 17.96
N ALA A 258 -9.41 -4.86 18.82
CA ALA A 258 -10.80 -5.09 18.45
C ALA A 258 -11.30 -4.07 17.42
N ALA A 259 -10.88 -2.81 17.57
CA ALA A 259 -11.20 -1.73 16.63
C ALA A 259 -10.63 -2.03 15.23
N ILE A 260 -9.37 -2.47 15.13
CA ILE A 260 -8.73 -2.86 13.87
C ILE A 260 -9.51 -3.98 13.18
N CYS A 261 -9.88 -5.04 13.91
CA CYS A 261 -10.66 -6.14 13.34
C CYS A 261 -12.02 -5.65 12.79
N LEU A 262 -12.74 -4.84 13.54
CA LEU A 262 -14.06 -4.35 13.16
C LEU A 262 -13.99 -3.37 11.98
N LEU A 263 -13.01 -2.45 11.97
CA LEU A 263 -12.82 -1.51 10.87
C LEU A 263 -12.34 -2.21 9.59
N ALA A 264 -11.47 -3.22 9.71
CA ALA A 264 -11.07 -4.04 8.57
C ALA A 264 -12.26 -4.82 8.01
N GLN A 265 -13.11 -5.39 8.87
CA GLN A 265 -14.33 -6.06 8.47
C GLN A 265 -15.31 -5.09 7.78
N ALA A 266 -15.46 -3.87 8.29
CA ALA A 266 -16.26 -2.82 7.67
C ALA A 266 -15.75 -2.50 6.26
N ALA A 267 -14.44 -2.33 6.10
CA ALA A 267 -13.83 -2.04 4.81
C ALA A 267 -14.00 -3.20 3.79
N ILE A 268 -13.98 -4.46 4.25
CA ILE A 268 -14.32 -5.63 3.41
C ILE A 268 -15.77 -5.54 2.93
N TYR A 269 -16.73 -5.25 3.82
CA TYR A 269 -18.12 -5.11 3.45
C TYR A 269 -18.36 -3.92 2.52
N ASP A 270 -17.66 -2.79 2.72
CA ASP A 270 -17.68 -1.65 1.81
C ASP A 270 -17.22 -2.05 0.39
N ASN A 271 -16.14 -2.82 0.28
CA ASN A 271 -15.68 -3.33 -1.00
C ASN A 271 -16.71 -4.24 -1.67
N VAL A 272 -17.26 -5.21 -0.93
CA VAL A 272 -18.27 -6.17 -1.45
C VAL A 272 -19.51 -5.45 -1.95
N SER A 273 -19.96 -4.41 -1.26
CA SER A 273 -21.12 -3.58 -1.68
C SER A 273 -20.76 -2.51 -2.71
N ALA A 274 -19.47 -2.41 -3.11
CA ALA A 274 -18.94 -1.33 -3.94
C ALA A 274 -19.33 0.06 -3.41
N THR A 275 -19.20 0.26 -2.09
CA THR A 275 -19.42 1.53 -1.41
C THR A 275 -18.15 2.38 -1.50
N ARG A 276 -18.31 3.65 -1.93
CA ARG A 276 -17.22 4.63 -2.05
C ARG A 276 -17.31 5.74 -1.00
N GLU A 277 -18.47 5.93 -0.42
CA GLU A 277 -18.72 6.84 0.71
C GLU A 277 -18.39 6.11 2.01
N THR A 278 -17.11 6.06 2.41
CA THR A 278 -16.67 5.25 3.56
C THR A 278 -15.60 5.95 4.39
N THR A 279 -15.62 5.70 5.71
CA THR A 279 -14.63 6.20 6.67
C THR A 279 -13.80 5.09 7.31
N ALA A 280 -14.27 3.85 7.24
CA ALA A 280 -13.66 2.73 7.94
C ALA A 280 -12.19 2.55 7.53
N LEU A 281 -11.93 2.61 6.23
CA LEU A 281 -10.58 2.43 5.68
C LEU A 281 -9.63 3.57 6.09
N CYS A 282 -10.08 4.83 6.16
CA CYS A 282 -9.30 5.98 6.62
C CYS A 282 -8.92 5.85 8.10
N THR A 283 -9.91 5.50 8.93
CA THR A 283 -9.70 5.32 10.37
C THR A 283 -8.76 4.16 10.66
N LEU A 284 -8.95 3.03 9.98
CA LEU A 284 -8.07 1.86 10.08
C LEU A 284 -6.63 2.23 9.71
N ALA A 285 -6.48 3.00 8.65
CA ALA A 285 -5.19 3.48 8.19
C ALA A 285 -4.44 4.27 9.28
N ARG A 286 -5.08 5.21 9.91
CA ARG A 286 -4.49 5.98 11.01
C ARG A 286 -4.02 5.08 12.16
N LEU A 287 -4.85 4.08 12.53
CA LEU A 287 -4.51 3.15 13.61
C LEU A 287 -3.28 2.31 13.30
N LEU A 288 -3.19 1.80 12.06
CA LEU A 288 -2.04 0.99 11.65
C LEU A 288 -0.75 1.84 11.57
N TYR A 289 -0.85 3.12 11.17
CA TYR A 289 0.28 4.04 11.26
C TYR A 289 0.76 4.24 12.70
N GLU A 290 -0.15 4.47 13.63
CA GLU A 290 0.18 4.57 15.05
C GLU A 290 0.85 3.30 15.58
N GLN A 291 0.60 2.14 14.97
CA GLN A 291 1.24 0.86 15.29
C GLN A 291 2.54 0.60 14.53
N GLY A 292 2.95 1.50 13.63
CA GLY A 292 4.16 1.36 12.81
C GLY A 292 3.97 0.46 11.58
N ASP A 293 2.74 -0.02 11.29
CA ASP A 293 2.42 -0.70 10.05
C ASP A 293 2.25 0.33 8.92
N ILE A 294 3.36 1.01 8.59
CA ILE A 294 3.41 2.08 7.59
C ILE A 294 3.01 1.55 6.20
N GLN A 295 3.17 0.24 5.92
CA GLN A 295 2.83 -0.38 4.62
C GLN A 295 1.33 -0.39 4.35
N ARG A 296 0.55 -0.98 5.21
CA ARG A 296 -0.89 -1.00 5.02
C ARG A 296 -1.49 0.39 5.21
N ALA A 297 -0.94 1.19 6.13
CA ALA A 297 -1.37 2.55 6.34
C ALA A 297 -1.38 3.35 5.04
N THR A 298 -0.32 3.26 4.26
CA THR A 298 -0.15 3.97 3.01
C THR A 298 -1.12 3.49 1.93
N GLU A 299 -1.25 2.17 1.73
CA GLU A 299 -2.17 1.61 0.72
C GLU A 299 -3.62 1.97 1.03
N TYR A 300 -4.05 1.84 2.30
CA TYR A 300 -5.42 2.09 2.74
C TYR A 300 -5.82 3.58 2.64
N VAL A 301 -4.91 4.53 2.92
CA VAL A 301 -5.20 5.96 2.73
C VAL A 301 -5.29 6.34 1.27
N ARG A 302 -4.39 5.84 0.42
CA ARG A 302 -4.49 6.10 -1.03
C ARG A 302 -5.82 5.60 -1.57
N GLN A 303 -6.23 4.40 -1.17
CA GLN A 303 -7.51 3.83 -1.56
C GLN A 303 -8.70 4.65 -1.02
N SER A 304 -8.58 5.14 0.23
CA SER A 304 -9.60 6.03 0.81
C SER A 304 -9.71 7.35 0.04
N LEU A 305 -8.59 7.97 -0.30
CA LEU A 305 -8.57 9.20 -1.08
C LEU A 305 -9.15 8.99 -2.48
N GLN A 306 -8.80 7.90 -3.14
CA GLN A 306 -9.39 7.54 -4.43
C GLN A 306 -10.91 7.36 -4.33
N ASN A 307 -11.39 6.69 -3.28
CA ASN A 307 -12.81 6.52 -3.04
C ASN A 307 -13.51 7.85 -2.79
N ALA A 308 -12.95 8.71 -1.92
CA ALA A 308 -13.51 10.01 -1.59
C ALA A 308 -13.57 10.94 -2.81
N ASN A 309 -12.51 10.98 -3.61
CA ASN A 309 -12.47 11.76 -4.85
C ASN A 309 -13.48 11.24 -5.89
N PHE A 310 -13.55 9.91 -6.07
CA PHE A 310 -14.49 9.31 -7.02
C PHE A 310 -15.95 9.52 -6.62
N TYR A 311 -16.25 9.41 -5.33
CA TYR A 311 -17.57 9.68 -4.79
C TYR A 311 -17.95 11.17 -4.91
N GLY A 312 -17.00 12.08 -4.72
CA GLY A 312 -17.20 13.52 -4.60
C GLY A 312 -17.40 13.98 -3.13
N ALA A 313 -16.92 13.20 -2.15
CA ALA A 313 -17.01 13.49 -0.73
C ALA A 313 -15.96 14.51 -0.27
N ARG A 314 -16.25 15.81 -0.42
CA ARG A 314 -15.32 16.92 -0.11
C ARG A 314 -14.78 16.87 1.32
N GLN A 315 -15.65 16.61 2.29
CA GLN A 315 -15.25 16.48 3.69
C GLN A 315 -14.23 15.33 3.87
N ARG A 316 -14.49 14.17 3.23
CA ARG A 316 -13.59 13.02 3.33
C ARG A 316 -12.23 13.30 2.70
N VAL A 317 -12.22 14.00 1.59
CA VAL A 317 -10.96 14.45 0.96
C VAL A 317 -10.17 15.31 1.94
N ILE A 318 -10.81 16.25 2.65
CA ILE A 318 -10.16 17.11 3.65
C ILE A 318 -9.63 16.29 4.82
N GLU A 319 -10.44 15.38 5.40
CA GLU A 319 -10.03 14.48 6.49
C GLU A 319 -8.82 13.63 6.11
N VAL A 320 -8.87 13.06 4.91
CA VAL A 320 -7.79 12.24 4.36
C VAL A 320 -6.57 13.12 4.06
N SER A 321 -6.74 14.36 3.55
CA SER A 321 -5.65 15.30 3.25
C SER A 321 -4.96 15.85 4.50
N GLY A 322 -5.61 15.90 5.65
CA GLY A 322 -4.99 16.35 6.91
C GLY A 322 -3.96 15.37 7.49
N ILE A 323 -4.00 14.13 7.08
CA ILE A 323 -3.09 13.07 7.57
C ILE A 323 -1.85 12.92 6.67
N LEU A 324 -1.91 13.35 5.41
CA LEU A 324 -0.86 13.28 4.39
C LEU A 324 0.48 13.92 4.80
N PRO A 325 0.55 15.18 5.32
CA PRO A 325 1.82 15.82 5.62
C PRO A 325 2.64 15.09 6.67
N ILE A 326 1.98 14.47 7.64
CA ILE A 326 2.64 13.77 8.75
C ILE A 326 3.41 12.56 8.23
N ILE A 327 2.79 11.80 7.36
CA ILE A 327 3.40 10.60 6.77
C ILE A 327 4.45 10.96 5.73
N GLU A 328 4.25 12.07 4.99
CA GLU A 328 5.27 12.60 4.09
C GLU A 328 6.53 12.99 4.82
N GLN A 329 6.38 13.65 5.97
CA GLN A 329 7.52 14.07 6.78
C GLN A 329 8.31 12.87 7.30
N ASP A 330 7.65 11.84 7.79
CA ASP A 330 8.33 10.64 8.30
C ASP A 330 8.98 9.83 7.18
N ARG A 331 8.34 9.77 6.02
CA ARG A 331 8.95 9.19 4.83
C ARG A 331 10.17 9.98 4.36
N TYR A 332 10.07 11.30 4.31
CA TYR A 332 11.18 12.16 3.93
C TYR A 332 12.39 11.93 4.85
N ARG A 333 12.15 11.89 6.16
CA ARG A 333 13.18 11.57 7.16
C ARG A 333 13.79 10.19 6.95
N MET A 334 12.97 9.20 6.62
CA MET A 334 13.44 7.83 6.38
C MET A 334 14.30 7.75 5.11
N VAL A 335 13.86 8.38 4.01
CA VAL A 335 14.63 8.47 2.76
C VAL A 335 15.92 9.26 2.96
N GLU A 336 15.88 10.37 3.71
CA GLU A 336 17.05 11.17 4.04
C GLU A 336 18.05 10.39 4.90
N SER A 337 17.56 9.66 5.91
CA SER A 337 18.41 8.77 6.72
C SER A 337 19.07 7.69 5.88
N GLN A 338 18.33 7.07 4.97
CA GLN A 338 18.89 6.06 4.04
C GLN A 338 19.89 6.68 3.06
N ARG A 339 19.59 7.86 2.50
CA ARG A 339 20.54 8.60 1.65
C ARG A 339 21.82 8.92 2.41
N ASN A 340 21.70 9.38 3.66
CA ASN A 340 22.86 9.70 4.49
C ASN A 340 23.63 8.43 4.88
N ALA A 341 22.96 7.33 5.13
CA ALA A 341 23.61 6.03 5.35
C ALA A 341 24.33 5.53 4.10
N LEU A 342 23.71 5.67 2.92
CA LEU A 342 24.34 5.35 1.63
C LEU A 342 25.53 6.27 1.35
N ALA A 343 25.41 7.57 1.61
CA ALA A 343 26.51 8.52 1.47
C ALA A 343 27.66 8.19 2.42
N SER A 344 27.35 7.86 3.67
CA SER A 344 28.34 7.42 4.66
C SER A 344 29.03 6.13 4.24
N THR A 345 28.28 5.18 3.73
CA THR A 345 28.81 3.91 3.22
C THR A 345 29.70 4.15 1.97
N ALA A 346 29.27 5.05 1.08
CA ALA A 346 30.08 5.44 -0.08
C ALA A 346 31.38 6.14 0.34
N ILE A 347 31.33 7.04 1.33
CA ILE A 347 32.54 7.69 1.88
C ILE A 347 33.47 6.66 2.51
N ILE A 348 32.95 5.71 3.30
CA ILE A 348 33.73 4.64 3.88
C ILE A 348 34.37 3.76 2.79
N ALA A 349 33.60 3.44 1.74
CA ALA A 349 34.12 2.68 0.60
C ALA A 349 35.23 3.43 -0.14
N VAL A 350 35.08 4.74 -0.34
CA VAL A 350 36.15 5.59 -0.94
C VAL A 350 37.36 5.65 -0.04
N LEU A 351 37.21 5.84 1.26
CA LEU A 351 38.31 5.82 2.22
C LEU A 351 39.00 4.46 2.24
N PHE A 352 38.24 3.37 2.15
CA PHE A 352 38.78 2.03 2.07
C PHE A 352 39.59 1.80 0.77
N VAL A 353 39.09 2.30 -0.36
CA VAL A 353 39.82 2.28 -1.63
C VAL A 353 41.12 3.10 -1.55
N ILE A 354 41.05 4.30 -0.94
CA ILE A 354 42.26 5.12 -0.70
C ILE A 354 43.26 4.38 0.20
N ALA A 355 42.76 3.76 1.28
CA ALA A 355 43.62 2.97 2.17
C ALA A 355 44.28 1.79 1.44
N LEU A 356 43.52 1.10 0.57
CA LEU A 356 44.08 0.03 -0.29
C LEU A 356 45.08 0.56 -1.30
N LEU A 357 44.87 1.74 -1.88
CA LEU A 357 45.82 2.37 -2.78
C LEU A 357 47.09 2.78 -2.04
N VAL A 358 46.96 3.35 -0.84
CA VAL A 358 48.13 3.68 0.02
C VAL A 358 48.85 2.40 0.45
N PHE A 359 48.11 1.37 0.84
CA PHE A 359 48.69 0.07 1.20
C PHE A 359 49.42 -0.60 0.00
N THR A 360 48.78 -0.58 -1.18
CA THR A 360 49.41 -1.09 -2.41
C THR A 360 50.60 -0.23 -2.83
N TYR A 361 50.58 1.09 -2.58
CA TYR A 361 51.73 1.96 -2.79
C TYR A 361 52.89 1.57 -1.84
N PHE A 362 52.63 1.37 -0.55
CA PHE A 362 53.63 0.93 0.41
C PHE A 362 54.19 -0.45 0.08
N ILE A 363 53.30 -1.41 -0.29
CA ILE A 363 53.75 -2.74 -0.74
C ILE A 363 54.61 -2.63 -2.00
N ARG A 364 54.18 -1.82 -2.98
CA ARG A 364 54.97 -1.62 -4.20
C ARG A 364 56.33 -0.96 -3.91
N ARG A 365 56.36 0.00 -2.97
CA ARG A 365 57.62 0.64 -2.53
C ARG A 365 58.54 -0.37 -1.84
N GLN A 366 57.98 -1.22 -0.98
CA GLN A 366 58.71 -2.27 -0.30
C GLN A 366 59.22 -3.34 -1.29
N MET A 367 58.37 -3.77 -2.22
CA MET A 367 58.73 -4.72 -3.27
C MET A 367 59.83 -4.15 -4.22
N ARG A 368 59.77 -2.83 -4.53
CA ARG A 368 60.85 -2.19 -5.31
C ARG A 368 62.15 -2.22 -4.57
N LYS A 369 62.18 -1.96 -3.26
CA LYS A 369 63.43 -2.08 -2.43
C LYS A 369 63.92 -3.52 -2.38
N THR A 370 62.97 -4.49 -2.24
CA THR A 370 63.33 -5.91 -2.20
C THR A 370 63.86 -6.40 -3.57
N LYS A 371 63.23 -5.93 -4.68
CA LYS A 371 63.70 -6.25 -6.04
C LYS A 371 65.05 -5.67 -6.37
N GLN A 372 65.41 -4.46 -5.86
CA GLN A 372 66.73 -3.89 -6.01
C GLN A 372 67.78 -4.69 -5.27
N ALA A 373 67.40 -5.30 -4.14
CA ALA A 373 68.33 -6.19 -3.40
C ALA A 373 68.51 -7.58 -4.05
N GLN A 374 67.45 -8.06 -4.73
CA GLN A 374 67.46 -9.39 -5.39
C GLN A 374 67.86 -9.36 -6.87
N ALA A 375 67.96 -8.17 -7.50
CA ALA A 375 68.43 -8.03 -8.90
C ALA A 375 69.84 -8.48 -9.16
N VAL A 376 70.54 -8.84 -8.12
CA VAL A 376 71.97 -9.27 -8.21
C VAL A 376 72.12 -10.79 -8.40
N ILE A 377 71.06 -11.55 -8.29
CA ILE A 377 71.16 -13.03 -8.33
C ILE A 377 70.39 -13.61 -9.54
N ALA A 378 71.08 -14.48 -10.27
CA ALA A 378 70.79 -15.03 -11.60
C ALA A 378 69.53 -15.94 -11.67
N GLN A 379 68.38 -15.55 -11.08
CA GLN A 379 67.11 -16.37 -11.13
C GLN A 379 65.89 -15.66 -11.73
N ARG A 380 66.09 -14.77 -12.67
CA ARG A 380 65.06 -13.91 -13.25
C ARG A 380 63.93 -14.66 -13.99
N LYS A 381 64.14 -15.86 -14.42
CA LYS A 381 63.13 -16.53 -15.30
C LYS A 381 61.99 -17.21 -14.50
N ALA A 382 62.31 -17.89 -13.43
CA ALA A 382 61.35 -18.56 -12.58
C ALA A 382 60.48 -17.57 -11.77
N GLU A 383 61.05 -16.41 -11.39
CA GLU A 383 60.33 -15.37 -10.64
C GLU A 383 59.31 -14.64 -11.51
N LEU A 384 59.60 -14.43 -12.80
CA LEU A 384 58.70 -13.75 -13.73
C LEU A 384 57.44 -14.60 -14.04
N GLU A 385 57.55 -15.90 -14.14
CA GLU A 385 56.40 -16.81 -14.34
C GLU A 385 55.52 -16.86 -13.08
N ARG A 386 56.13 -16.83 -11.90
CA ARG A 386 55.42 -16.80 -10.62
C ARG A 386 54.64 -15.50 -10.41
N ILE A 387 55.23 -14.35 -10.76
CA ILE A 387 54.56 -13.04 -10.65
C ILE A 387 53.37 -12.92 -11.63
N ASN A 388 53.50 -13.47 -12.85
CA ASN A 388 52.40 -13.48 -13.80
C ASN A 388 51.23 -14.34 -13.34
N ALA A 389 51.48 -15.47 -12.68
CA ALA A 389 50.42 -16.31 -12.11
C ALA A 389 49.69 -15.58 -10.97
N GLN A 390 50.41 -14.92 -10.08
CA GLN A 390 49.84 -14.15 -8.98
C GLN A 390 49.00 -12.95 -9.46
N LEU A 391 49.44 -12.29 -10.54
CA LEU A 391 48.70 -11.18 -11.13
C LEU A 391 47.39 -11.62 -11.78
N ARG A 392 47.37 -12.79 -12.43
CA ARG A 392 46.13 -13.37 -12.99
C ARG A 392 45.14 -13.75 -11.90
N GLU A 393 45.61 -14.37 -10.82
CA GLU A 393 44.81 -14.73 -9.68
C GLU A 393 44.21 -13.49 -8.96
N ALA A 394 45.02 -12.46 -8.75
CA ALA A 394 44.57 -11.19 -8.17
C ALA A 394 43.55 -10.45 -9.06
N ASN A 395 43.68 -10.56 -10.38
CA ASN A 395 42.69 -9.98 -11.30
C ASN A 395 41.36 -10.73 -11.24
N THR A 396 41.38 -12.05 -11.11
CA THR A 396 40.13 -12.85 -10.95
C THR A 396 39.44 -12.51 -9.64
N ILE A 397 40.18 -12.43 -8.55
CA ILE A 397 39.64 -12.04 -7.23
C ILE A 397 39.06 -10.62 -7.25
N LYS A 398 39.75 -9.69 -7.93
CA LYS A 398 39.29 -8.32 -8.09
C LYS A 398 37.95 -8.23 -8.86
N ASP A 399 37.84 -8.98 -9.97
CA ASP A 399 36.62 -9.01 -10.78
C ASP A 399 35.41 -9.59 -9.99
N GLU A 400 35.68 -10.63 -9.18
CA GLU A 400 34.67 -11.22 -8.31
C GLU A 400 34.18 -10.26 -7.19
N TYR A 401 35.12 -9.58 -6.53
CA TYR A 401 34.82 -8.60 -5.49
C TYR A 401 33.99 -7.42 -6.01
N ILE A 402 34.35 -6.93 -7.19
CA ILE A 402 33.63 -5.83 -7.85
C ILE A 402 32.23 -6.26 -8.22
N GLY A 403 32.04 -7.45 -8.77
CA GLY A 403 30.73 -8.03 -9.09
C GLY A 403 29.84 -8.14 -7.87
N GLN A 404 30.38 -8.61 -6.74
CA GLN A 404 29.63 -8.69 -5.48
C GLN A 404 29.24 -7.32 -4.93
N SER A 405 30.12 -6.31 -5.04
CA SER A 405 29.82 -4.95 -4.57
C SER A 405 28.69 -4.28 -5.35
N PHE A 406 28.68 -4.45 -6.67
CA PHE A 406 27.60 -3.92 -7.50
C PHE A 406 26.28 -4.63 -7.27
N TYR A 407 26.32 -5.94 -7.06
CA TYR A 407 25.13 -6.70 -6.75
C TYR A 407 24.51 -6.28 -5.41
N ALA A 408 25.33 -6.07 -4.39
CA ALA A 408 24.87 -5.57 -3.08
C ALA A 408 24.19 -4.19 -3.20
N ASN A 409 24.76 -3.28 -3.98
CA ASN A 409 24.15 -1.97 -4.23
C ASN A 409 22.80 -2.07 -4.95
N ALA A 410 22.68 -2.96 -5.92
CA ALA A 410 21.41 -3.22 -6.61
C ALA A 410 20.35 -3.82 -5.69
N GLU A 411 20.74 -4.72 -4.78
CA GLU A 411 19.85 -5.29 -3.79
C GLU A 411 19.35 -4.21 -2.79
N TYR A 412 20.20 -3.25 -2.46
CA TYR A 412 19.83 -2.09 -1.65
C TYR A 412 18.76 -1.24 -2.33
N ILE A 413 18.90 -0.98 -3.60
CA ILE A 413 17.89 -0.19 -4.37
C ILE A 413 16.58 -0.96 -4.49
N ASN A 414 16.64 -2.27 -4.68
CA ASN A 414 15.44 -3.11 -4.66
C ASN A 414 14.74 -3.11 -3.28
N LYS A 415 15.50 -3.02 -2.19
CA LYS A 415 14.95 -2.85 -0.83
C LYS A 415 14.29 -1.49 -0.67
N VAL A 416 14.92 -0.45 -1.18
CA VAL A 416 14.35 0.92 -1.20
C VAL A 416 13.08 0.95 -2.06
N GLU A 417 13.07 0.31 -3.22
CA GLU A 417 11.87 0.21 -4.06
C GLU A 417 10.75 -0.58 -3.37
N LYS A 418 11.08 -1.70 -2.74
CA LYS A 418 10.12 -2.48 -1.96
C LYS A 418 9.59 -1.69 -0.77
N LEU A 419 10.43 -0.87 -0.13
CA LEU A 419 10.03 0.05 0.92
C LEU A 419 9.13 1.16 0.37
N TYR A 420 9.46 1.68 -0.80
CA TYR A 420 8.65 2.68 -1.52
C TYR A 420 7.27 2.14 -1.91
N ARG A 421 7.23 0.95 -2.51
CA ARG A 421 5.97 0.25 -2.79
C ARG A 421 5.24 -0.11 -1.51
N THR A 422 5.99 -0.41 -0.45
CA THR A 422 5.47 -0.72 0.87
C THR A 422 4.91 0.52 1.53
N ILE A 423 5.49 1.67 1.35
CA ILE A 423 4.97 2.96 1.78
C ILE A 423 3.76 3.34 0.91
N ASP A 424 3.81 3.15 -0.40
CA ASP A 424 2.71 3.39 -1.33
C ASP A 424 1.51 2.46 -1.06
N ALA A 425 1.78 1.20 -0.79
CA ALA A 425 0.77 0.22 -0.43
C ALA A 425 0.09 0.54 0.90
N LYS A 426 0.69 1.22 1.84
CA LYS A 426 0.10 1.58 3.13
C LYS A 426 -0.67 2.90 3.14
N ILE A 427 -0.41 3.76 2.20
CA ILE A 427 -1.20 4.96 1.92
C ILE A 427 -2.54 4.59 1.29
N ALA A 428 -2.58 3.57 0.45
CA ALA A 428 -3.79 3.18 -0.27
C ALA A 428 -4.89 2.62 0.63
N THR A 429 -4.56 2.22 1.84
CA THR A 429 -5.51 1.57 2.74
C THR A 429 -6.03 2.45 3.88
N ARG A 430 -6.24 3.72 3.66
CA ARG A 430 -6.91 4.69 4.54
C ARG A 430 -6.16 5.11 5.80
N GLN A 431 -4.88 4.86 5.87
CA GLN A 431 -4.22 5.27 7.08
C GLN A 431 -3.59 6.63 6.99
N PHE A 432 -3.57 7.28 5.86
CA PHE A 432 -3.08 8.66 5.81
C PHE A 432 -3.27 9.28 4.43
N ALA A 433 -4.11 10.23 4.39
CA ALA A 433 -4.55 10.90 3.19
C ALA A 433 -3.44 11.59 2.40
N ASP A 434 -2.31 11.77 2.99
CA ASP A 434 -1.32 12.70 2.47
C ASP A 434 0.03 12.10 2.04
N LEU A 435 0.17 10.77 2.05
CA LEU A 435 1.33 10.13 1.45
C LEU A 435 1.35 10.19 -0.09
N ARG A 436 0.22 10.49 -0.72
CA ARG A 436 0.14 10.52 -2.20
C ARG A 436 0.94 11.64 -2.85
N ALA A 437 1.13 12.78 -2.16
CA ALA A 437 1.89 13.88 -2.73
C ALA A 437 3.41 13.65 -2.73
N SER A 438 3.90 12.73 -1.90
CA SER A 438 5.32 12.44 -1.75
C SER A 438 5.80 11.18 -2.42
N LEU A 439 4.91 10.25 -2.77
CA LEU A 439 5.24 9.10 -3.63
C LEU A 439 5.22 9.53 -5.10
N LYS A 440 6.09 10.40 -5.45
CA LYS A 440 6.36 10.64 -6.86
C LYS A 440 7.16 9.44 -7.37
N GLU A 441 6.52 8.60 -8.14
CA GLU A 441 7.12 7.53 -8.97
C GLU A 441 8.37 8.05 -9.72
N HIS A 442 8.39 9.36 -9.97
CA HIS A 442 9.50 10.09 -10.54
C HIS A 442 10.80 10.03 -9.70
N GLN A 443 10.72 10.03 -8.37
CA GLN A 443 11.93 9.98 -7.53
C GLN A 443 12.58 8.59 -7.55
N LEU A 444 11.78 7.53 -7.59
CA LEU A 444 12.30 6.17 -7.73
C LEU A 444 12.94 5.95 -9.12
N MET A 445 12.34 6.54 -10.15
CA MET A 445 12.90 6.52 -11.50
C MET A 445 14.23 7.29 -11.55
N ASP A 446 14.30 8.44 -10.89
CA ASP A 446 15.53 9.27 -10.85
C ASP A 446 16.63 8.59 -10.04
N GLU A 447 16.32 7.98 -8.90
CA GLU A 447 17.29 7.20 -8.12
C GLU A 447 17.80 5.98 -8.89
N ARG A 448 16.92 5.30 -9.61
CA ARG A 448 17.31 4.17 -10.46
C ARG A 448 18.18 4.61 -11.63
N LYS A 449 17.86 5.75 -12.24
CA LYS A 449 18.67 6.34 -13.30
C LYS A 449 20.05 6.70 -12.79
N SER A 450 20.14 7.34 -11.63
CA SER A 450 21.40 7.67 -10.96
C SER A 450 22.23 6.41 -10.67
N MET A 451 21.61 5.34 -10.18
CA MET A 451 22.30 4.06 -9.95
C MET A 451 22.91 3.51 -11.24
N PHE A 452 22.18 3.55 -12.35
CA PHE A 452 22.71 3.07 -13.61
C PHE A 452 23.82 3.97 -14.15
N GLU A 453 23.74 5.27 -13.93
CA GLU A 453 24.81 6.21 -14.29
C GLU A 453 26.08 5.95 -13.46
N ASP A 454 25.93 5.72 -12.17
CA ASP A 454 27.05 5.39 -11.27
C ASP A 454 27.64 4.01 -11.60
N PHE A 455 26.79 3.04 -11.94
CA PHE A 455 27.25 1.73 -12.44
C PHE A 455 28.05 1.89 -13.73
N ASP A 456 27.50 2.60 -14.72
CA ASP A 456 28.16 2.81 -16.00
C ASP A 456 29.51 3.46 -15.82
N LYS A 457 29.58 4.53 -15.03
CA LYS A 457 30.79 5.27 -14.74
C LYS A 457 31.86 4.40 -14.06
N THR A 458 31.45 3.64 -13.04
CA THR A 458 32.37 2.78 -12.29
C THR A 458 32.83 1.63 -13.15
N PHE A 459 31.96 1.04 -13.92
CA PHE A 459 32.29 -0.06 -14.83
C PHE A 459 33.26 0.40 -15.94
N LEU A 460 32.98 1.55 -16.55
CA LEU A 460 33.85 2.07 -17.61
C LEU A 460 35.21 2.56 -17.10
N ASN A 461 35.30 2.96 -15.83
CA ASN A 461 36.60 3.24 -15.20
C ASN A 461 37.44 1.96 -15.02
N LEU A 462 36.78 0.82 -14.77
CA LEU A 462 37.44 -0.48 -14.64
C LEU A 462 37.78 -1.09 -16.00
N PHE A 463 36.93 -0.89 -16.97
CA PHE A 463 37.05 -1.42 -18.33
C PHE A 463 36.93 -0.29 -19.37
N PRO A 464 37.96 0.60 -19.48
CA PRO A 464 37.89 1.80 -20.33
C PRO A 464 37.64 1.50 -21.82
N HIS A 465 37.99 0.32 -22.26
CA HIS A 465 37.86 -0.10 -23.66
C HIS A 465 36.64 -0.98 -23.92
N PHE A 466 35.78 -1.16 -22.92
CA PHE A 466 34.63 -2.09 -23.03
C PHE A 466 33.71 -1.72 -24.20
N ILE A 467 33.25 -0.49 -24.29
CA ILE A 467 32.34 -0.06 -25.37
C ILE A 467 32.95 -0.27 -26.74
N THR A 468 34.20 0.12 -26.90
CA THR A 468 34.93 -0.02 -28.18
C THR A 468 35.04 -1.50 -28.59
N ARG A 469 35.47 -2.35 -27.66
CA ARG A 469 35.66 -3.78 -27.92
C ARG A 469 34.32 -4.51 -28.06
N TYR A 470 33.28 -4.09 -27.31
CA TYR A 470 31.95 -4.62 -27.45
C TYR A 470 31.36 -4.35 -28.85
N ASN A 471 31.49 -3.08 -29.32
CA ASN A 471 31.01 -2.70 -30.64
C ASN A 471 31.76 -3.43 -31.79
N GLN A 472 33.03 -3.80 -31.59
CA GLN A 472 33.76 -4.60 -32.55
C GLN A 472 33.23 -6.02 -32.76
N LEU A 473 32.35 -6.51 -31.88
CA LEU A 473 31.70 -7.81 -32.02
C LEU A 473 30.51 -7.81 -33.01
N PHE A 474 30.16 -6.66 -33.59
CA PHE A 474 29.04 -6.47 -34.51
C PHE A 474 29.49 -5.88 -35.84
N ASP A 475 28.82 -6.21 -36.94
CA ASP A 475 29.13 -5.67 -38.27
C ASP A 475 28.55 -4.26 -38.45
N ASP A 476 27.35 -4.01 -37.94
CA ASP A 476 26.66 -2.71 -37.96
C ASP A 476 26.70 -2.08 -36.55
N ALA A 477 27.90 -1.79 -36.05
CA ALA A 477 27.99 -1.06 -34.78
C ALA A 477 27.48 0.39 -34.97
N PRO A 478 26.45 0.83 -34.23
CA PRO A 478 26.03 2.23 -34.32
C PRO A 478 27.19 3.12 -33.88
N THR A 479 27.58 4.02 -34.77
CA THR A 479 28.55 5.10 -34.52
C THR A 479 27.97 6.10 -33.52
N HIS A 480 27.67 5.67 -32.29
CA HIS A 480 27.40 6.58 -31.20
C HIS A 480 28.71 7.05 -30.62
N GLU A 481 29.24 8.08 -31.25
CA GLU A 481 30.32 8.88 -30.66
C GLU A 481 29.83 9.50 -29.35
N LYS A 482 30.59 9.25 -28.29
CA LYS A 482 30.68 10.07 -27.06
C LYS A 482 29.52 10.00 -26.04
N THR A 483 28.87 8.87 -25.80
CA THR A 483 28.17 8.73 -24.54
C THR A 483 28.94 7.78 -23.60
N ASN A 484 29.46 8.32 -22.49
CA ASN A 484 30.06 7.55 -21.37
C ASN A 484 28.97 6.75 -20.61
N THR A 485 27.94 6.29 -21.29
CA THR A 485 26.82 5.54 -20.71
C THR A 485 26.59 4.26 -21.49
N LEU A 486 26.31 3.19 -20.76
CA LEU A 486 26.01 1.89 -21.34
C LEU A 486 24.53 1.81 -21.74
N THR A 487 24.24 1.21 -22.88
CA THR A 487 22.87 0.80 -23.22
C THR A 487 22.42 -0.32 -22.28
N THR A 488 21.11 -0.58 -22.22
CA THR A 488 20.58 -1.71 -21.43
C THR A 488 21.21 -3.04 -21.85
N GLU A 489 21.42 -3.23 -23.15
CA GLU A 489 22.08 -4.41 -23.70
C GLU A 489 23.55 -4.47 -23.23
N MET A 490 24.29 -3.37 -23.31
CA MET A 490 25.66 -3.30 -22.81
C MET A 490 25.75 -3.55 -21.31
N ARG A 491 24.79 -3.04 -20.50
CA ARG A 491 24.78 -3.30 -19.05
C ARG A 491 24.58 -4.79 -18.73
N ILE A 492 23.79 -5.50 -19.49
CA ILE A 492 23.64 -6.96 -19.35
C ILE A 492 25.01 -7.63 -19.49
N PHE A 493 25.74 -7.28 -20.55
CA PHE A 493 27.05 -7.88 -20.80
C PHE A 493 28.17 -7.30 -19.93
N ALA A 494 28.02 -6.08 -19.45
CA ALA A 494 28.88 -5.52 -18.42
C ALA A 494 28.74 -6.29 -17.10
N LEU A 495 27.53 -6.67 -16.71
CA LEU A 495 27.29 -7.53 -15.55
C LEU A 495 27.88 -8.92 -15.74
N ILE A 496 27.76 -9.50 -16.92
CA ILE A 496 28.41 -10.77 -17.26
C ILE A 496 29.94 -10.62 -17.16
N ARG A 497 30.52 -9.52 -17.65
CA ARG A 497 31.96 -9.22 -17.53
C ARG A 497 32.44 -9.14 -16.08
N LEU A 498 31.54 -8.72 -15.16
CA LEU A 498 31.80 -8.69 -13.72
C LEU A 498 31.55 -10.04 -13.03
N GLY A 499 31.26 -11.10 -13.77
CA GLY A 499 31.00 -12.44 -13.24
C GLY A 499 29.55 -12.71 -12.84
N ILE A 500 28.63 -11.79 -13.15
CA ILE A 500 27.19 -11.97 -12.88
C ILE A 500 26.53 -12.57 -14.13
N ASN A 501 26.63 -13.90 -14.30
CA ASN A 501 26.13 -14.61 -15.48
C ASN A 501 24.66 -15.03 -15.35
N ASP A 502 24.15 -15.09 -14.13
CA ASP A 502 22.80 -15.54 -13.83
C ASP A 502 21.75 -14.52 -14.29
N SER A 503 20.86 -14.97 -15.17
CA SER A 503 19.79 -14.14 -15.72
C SER A 503 18.81 -13.61 -14.66
N GLU A 504 18.61 -14.32 -13.56
CA GLU A 504 17.77 -13.84 -12.45
C GLU A 504 18.41 -12.67 -11.73
N ARG A 505 19.71 -12.74 -11.47
CA ARG A 505 20.49 -11.66 -10.85
C ARG A 505 20.55 -10.44 -11.76
N ILE A 506 20.77 -10.64 -13.04
CA ILE A 506 20.78 -9.56 -14.05
C ILE A 506 19.39 -8.90 -14.12
N ALA A 507 18.34 -9.70 -14.13
CA ALA A 507 16.96 -9.22 -14.15
C ALA A 507 16.63 -8.37 -12.91
N LYS A 508 17.03 -8.82 -11.72
CA LYS A 508 16.88 -8.07 -10.48
C LYS A 508 17.65 -6.75 -10.51
N PHE A 509 18.89 -6.77 -10.97
CA PHE A 509 19.71 -5.56 -11.06
C PHE A 509 19.13 -4.53 -12.02
N LEU A 510 18.74 -4.97 -13.22
CA LEU A 510 18.21 -4.09 -14.26
C LEU A 510 16.71 -3.82 -14.12
N HIS A 511 16.07 -4.49 -13.19
CA HIS A 511 14.62 -4.38 -12.93
C HIS A 511 13.75 -4.78 -14.12
N TYR A 512 14.18 -5.80 -14.81
CA TYR A 512 13.41 -6.45 -15.88
C TYR A 512 12.94 -7.84 -15.47
N SER A 513 12.04 -8.42 -16.24
CA SER A 513 11.72 -9.84 -16.10
C SER A 513 12.89 -10.70 -16.59
N ILE A 514 13.04 -11.89 -16.03
CA ILE A 514 14.03 -12.88 -16.49
C ILE A 514 13.84 -13.15 -18.00
N HIS A 515 12.59 -13.23 -18.43
CA HIS A 515 12.24 -13.40 -19.83
C HIS A 515 12.78 -12.25 -20.70
N THR A 516 12.62 -11.03 -20.25
CA THR A 516 13.14 -9.83 -20.93
C THR A 516 14.67 -9.88 -21.07
N ILE A 517 15.38 -10.25 -20.00
CA ILE A 517 16.85 -10.37 -20.04
C ILE A 517 17.28 -11.44 -21.04
N ASN A 518 16.64 -12.61 -21.01
CA ASN A 518 16.96 -13.68 -21.93
C ASN A 518 16.68 -13.28 -23.39
N THR A 519 15.61 -12.53 -23.62
CA THR A 519 15.28 -11.98 -24.95
C THR A 519 16.38 -11.01 -25.42
N TYR A 520 16.86 -10.12 -24.55
CA TYR A 520 17.97 -9.22 -24.88
C TYR A 520 19.26 -10.00 -25.16
N LYS A 521 19.62 -10.97 -24.29
CA LYS A 521 20.82 -11.80 -24.49
C LYS A 521 20.78 -12.51 -25.85
N THR A 522 19.67 -13.17 -26.15
CA THR A 522 19.50 -13.90 -27.44
C THR A 522 19.55 -12.94 -28.62
N ARG A 523 18.87 -11.80 -28.53
CA ARG A 523 18.85 -10.79 -29.60
C ARG A 523 20.23 -10.23 -29.89
N VAL A 524 21.02 -9.93 -28.85
CA VAL A 524 22.39 -9.41 -29.01
C VAL A 524 23.31 -10.47 -29.58
N LYS A 525 23.28 -11.70 -29.04
CA LYS A 525 24.08 -12.83 -29.56
C LYS A 525 23.82 -13.08 -31.04
N ASN A 526 22.54 -13.10 -31.45
CA ASN A 526 22.16 -13.32 -32.84
C ASN A 526 22.56 -12.17 -33.79
N LYS A 527 22.85 -10.98 -33.29
CA LYS A 527 23.35 -9.85 -34.08
C LYS A 527 24.87 -9.79 -34.14
N SER A 528 25.56 -10.55 -33.30
CA SER A 528 27.02 -10.56 -33.26
C SER A 528 27.59 -11.45 -34.38
N LYS A 529 28.80 -11.16 -34.79
CA LYS A 529 29.62 -12.00 -35.66
C LYS A 529 30.37 -13.14 -34.94
N VAL A 530 30.18 -13.24 -33.61
CA VAL A 530 30.76 -14.29 -32.78
C VAL A 530 29.69 -15.37 -32.58
N ASP A 531 30.11 -16.63 -32.58
CA ASP A 531 29.21 -17.77 -32.29
C ASP A 531 28.48 -17.56 -30.94
N ASN A 532 27.20 -17.89 -30.89
CA ASN A 532 26.33 -17.64 -29.72
C ASN A 532 26.88 -18.30 -28.45
N ASP A 533 27.48 -19.47 -28.54
CA ASP A 533 28.04 -20.21 -27.40
C ASP A 533 29.36 -19.59 -26.90
N GLN A 534 30.10 -18.89 -27.77
CA GLN A 534 31.35 -18.26 -27.45
C GLN A 534 31.20 -16.77 -27.09
N PHE A 535 30.04 -16.16 -27.32
CA PHE A 535 29.88 -14.73 -27.16
C PHE A 535 30.14 -14.25 -25.72
N GLU A 536 29.63 -14.95 -24.71
CA GLU A 536 29.86 -14.58 -23.30
C GLU A 536 31.32 -14.80 -22.90
N ALA A 537 31.99 -15.80 -23.43
CA ALA A 537 33.41 -15.99 -23.23
C ALA A 537 34.23 -14.81 -23.81
N LYS A 538 33.84 -14.34 -25.00
CA LYS A 538 34.48 -13.14 -25.62
C LYS A 538 34.20 -11.87 -24.80
N ILE A 539 33.02 -11.71 -24.23
CA ILE A 539 32.75 -10.60 -23.29
C ILE A 539 33.65 -10.66 -22.05
N MET A 540 33.96 -11.86 -21.55
CA MET A 540 34.84 -12.04 -20.40
C MET A 540 36.33 -11.68 -20.71
N GLU A 541 36.72 -11.68 -21.97
CA GLU A 541 38.07 -11.28 -22.41
C GLU A 541 38.23 -9.77 -22.63
N ILE A 542 37.10 -9.03 -22.77
CA ILE A 542 37.10 -7.56 -22.94
C ILE A 542 37.52 -6.87 -21.66
#